data_1dda1a6c4f65ceca5b3d99efd4ba5fab
#
_entry.id   1dda1a6c4f65ceca5b3d99efd4ba5fab
#
_cell.length_a   1.000
_cell.length_b   1.000
_cell.length_c   1.000
_cell.angle_alpha   90.00
_cell.angle_beta   90.00
_cell.angle_gamma   90.00
#
_symmetry.space_group_name_H-M   'P 1'
#
loop_
_entity.id
_entity.type
_entity.pdbx_description
1 polymer ?
#
loop_
_entity_poly.entity_id
_entity_poly.type
_entity_poly.pdbx_seq_one_letter_code
_entity_poly.pdbx_strand_id
1 'polypeptide(L)'
;FVSTSTLTTFADCVTEAVIAGAAAYFISTALHLAGDNRSFEVFSQQETASVVMSGCILILAFGSIAWQNISLGRIIAMLVILLCSRYGSVTGGAISGISTGAIFSIASRENGYICGGFAFGGLMAGLFSQLGKLGCAIAFVISNGVMCLAFGSQFGTPSGVLVESLSLIHI
;
A
#
# COMPACT_ATOMS: atom_id res chain seq x y z
N PHE A 1 11.06 10.64 39.01
CA PHE A 1 11.48 9.87 37.84
C PHE A 1 10.59 8.67 37.52
N VAL A 2 9.97 8.02 38.49
CA VAL A 2 9.07 6.85 38.29
C VAL A 2 7.71 7.26 37.72
N SER A 3 7.21 8.47 38.00
CA SER A 3 5.85 8.88 37.58
C SER A 3 5.74 9.24 36.09
N THR A 4 6.81 9.66 35.46
CA THR A 4 6.80 9.99 34.00
C THR A 4 6.79 8.75 33.14
N SER A 5 7.48 7.67 33.54
CA SER A 5 7.49 6.40 32.80
C SER A 5 6.13 5.67 32.84
N THR A 6 5.41 5.77 33.94
CA THR A 6 4.06 5.17 34.04
C THR A 6 3.02 5.94 33.23
N LEU A 7 3.14 7.27 33.14
CA LEU A 7 2.22 8.10 32.36
C LEU A 7 2.39 7.90 30.86
N THR A 8 3.64 7.77 30.38
CA THR A 8 3.93 7.45 28.97
C THR A 8 3.42 6.07 28.61
N THR A 9 3.67 5.06 29.44
CA THR A 9 3.17 3.69 29.21
C THR A 9 1.64 3.64 29.17
N PHE A 10 0.96 4.40 30.02
CA PHE A 10 -0.51 4.49 30.00
C PHE A 10 -1.01 5.18 28.73
N ALA A 11 -0.38 6.28 28.31
CA ALA A 11 -0.72 6.97 27.05
C ALA A 11 -0.49 6.06 25.84
N ASP A 12 0.59 5.28 25.81
CA ASP A 12 0.89 4.32 24.76
C ASP A 12 -0.17 3.22 24.69
N CYS A 13 -0.56 2.63 25.83
CA CYS A 13 -1.64 1.63 25.90
C CYS A 13 -2.99 2.17 25.43
N VAL A 14 -3.34 3.42 25.77
CA VAL A 14 -4.60 4.04 25.33
C VAL A 14 -4.57 4.29 23.82
N THR A 15 -3.47 4.81 23.29
CA THR A 15 -3.31 5.02 21.83
C THR A 15 -3.37 3.70 21.07
N GLU A 16 -2.73 2.66 21.56
CA GLU A 16 -2.75 1.33 20.95
C GLU A 16 -4.17 0.74 20.95
N ALA A 17 -4.89 0.85 22.07
CA ALA A 17 -6.28 0.40 22.16
C ALA A 17 -7.23 1.15 21.21
N VAL A 18 -7.05 2.48 21.05
CA VAL A 18 -7.86 3.29 20.13
C VAL A 18 -7.57 2.89 18.68
N ILE A 19 -6.30 2.72 18.31
CA ILE A 19 -5.90 2.29 16.96
C ILE A 19 -6.44 0.88 16.68
N ALA A 20 -6.31 -0.05 17.62
CA ALA A 20 -6.83 -1.41 17.47
C ALA A 20 -8.36 -1.43 17.31
N GLY A 21 -9.07 -0.62 18.09
CA GLY A 21 -10.53 -0.47 17.99
C GLY A 21 -10.97 0.10 16.65
N ALA A 22 -10.28 1.14 16.16
CA ALA A 22 -10.55 1.71 14.84
C ALA A 22 -10.26 0.69 13.72
N ALA A 23 -9.15 -0.05 13.80
CA ALA A 23 -8.82 -1.10 12.85
C ALA A 23 -9.89 -2.20 12.82
N ALA A 24 -10.33 -2.67 14.00
CA ALA A 24 -11.38 -3.67 14.10
C ALA A 24 -12.71 -3.20 13.51
N TYR A 25 -13.08 -1.93 13.71
CA TYR A 25 -14.28 -1.33 13.12
C TYR A 25 -14.21 -1.33 11.58
N PHE A 26 -13.12 -0.87 11.00
CA PHE A 26 -12.97 -0.81 9.54
C PHE A 26 -12.95 -2.21 8.91
N ILE A 27 -12.24 -3.16 9.52
CA ILE A 27 -12.17 -4.54 9.03
C ILE A 27 -13.55 -5.20 9.13
N SER A 28 -14.27 -5.03 10.25
CA SER A 28 -15.62 -5.57 10.41
C SER A 28 -16.59 -5.02 9.37
N THR A 29 -16.55 -3.71 9.10
CA THR A 29 -17.39 -3.07 8.09
C THR A 29 -17.05 -3.59 6.69
N ALA A 30 -15.77 -3.71 6.36
CA ALA A 30 -15.34 -4.23 5.06
C ALA A 30 -15.74 -5.70 4.86
N LEU A 31 -15.63 -6.54 5.89
CA LEU A 31 -16.07 -7.93 5.85
C LEU A 31 -17.60 -8.06 5.66
N HIS A 32 -18.37 -7.19 6.32
CA HIS A 32 -19.81 -7.16 6.18
C HIS A 32 -20.21 -6.81 4.73
N LEU A 33 -19.53 -5.83 4.14
CA LEU A 33 -19.72 -5.42 2.74
C LEU A 33 -19.30 -6.50 1.75
N ALA A 34 -18.23 -7.22 2.03
CA ALA A 34 -17.75 -8.32 1.18
C ALA A 34 -18.74 -9.51 1.17
N GLY A 35 -19.53 -9.71 2.24
CA GLY A 35 -20.59 -10.70 2.32
C GLY A 35 -21.87 -10.32 1.58
N ASP A 36 -22.07 -9.03 1.33
CA ASP A 36 -23.23 -8.50 0.63
C ASP A 36 -22.87 -8.39 -0.87
N ASN A 37 -23.36 -9.30 -1.71
CA ASN A 37 -23.07 -9.41 -3.15
C ASN A 37 -23.48 -8.16 -3.97
N ARG A 38 -23.17 -6.95 -3.48
CA ARG A 38 -23.44 -5.69 -4.15
C ARG A 38 -22.26 -5.28 -5.03
N SER A 39 -22.56 -4.71 -6.20
CA SER A 39 -21.54 -4.14 -7.08
C SER A 39 -20.87 -2.92 -6.41
N PHE A 40 -19.56 -2.77 -6.57
CA PHE A 40 -18.78 -1.66 -6.03
C PHE A 40 -19.28 -0.26 -6.42
N GLU A 41 -20.04 -0.15 -7.50
CA GLU A 41 -20.64 1.11 -7.97
C GLU A 41 -21.75 1.66 -7.06
N VAL A 42 -22.27 0.84 -6.14
CA VAL A 42 -23.41 1.19 -5.25
C VAL A 42 -22.91 1.56 -3.84
N PHE A 43 -21.62 1.50 -3.57
CA PHE A 43 -21.09 1.79 -2.25
C PHE A 43 -21.16 3.27 -1.92
N SER A 44 -21.61 3.58 -0.71
CA SER A 44 -21.53 4.93 -0.16
C SER A 44 -20.07 5.35 0.04
N GLN A 45 -19.82 6.64 0.10
CA GLN A 45 -18.46 7.17 0.31
C GLN A 45 -17.83 6.64 1.61
N GLN A 46 -18.64 6.43 2.64
CA GLN A 46 -18.19 5.87 3.92
C GLN A 46 -17.82 4.39 3.82
N GLU A 47 -18.60 3.62 3.09
CA GLU A 47 -18.33 2.19 2.83
C GLU A 47 -17.05 2.02 2.01
N THR A 48 -16.88 2.82 0.97
CA THR A 48 -15.65 2.83 0.16
C THR A 48 -14.43 3.18 1.01
N ALA A 49 -14.53 4.20 1.87
CA ALA A 49 -13.46 4.57 2.78
C ALA A 49 -13.10 3.43 3.75
N SER A 50 -14.10 2.70 4.27
CA SER A 50 -13.88 1.57 5.17
C SER A 50 -13.15 0.42 4.48
N VAL A 51 -13.49 0.11 3.23
CA VAL A 51 -12.81 -0.92 2.43
C VAL A 51 -11.36 -0.53 2.17
N VAL A 52 -11.11 0.72 1.76
CA VAL A 52 -9.76 1.23 1.51
C VAL A 52 -8.92 1.20 2.79
N MET A 53 -9.45 1.68 3.91
CA MET A 53 -8.74 1.67 5.20
C MET A 53 -8.42 0.25 5.67
N SER A 54 -9.36 -0.69 5.51
CA SER A 54 -9.10 -2.12 5.80
C SER A 54 -7.99 -2.69 4.94
N GLY A 55 -8.00 -2.40 3.65
CA GLY A 55 -6.92 -2.79 2.74
C GLY A 55 -5.57 -2.24 3.17
N CYS A 56 -5.52 -0.97 3.58
CA CYS A 56 -4.31 -0.32 4.10
C CYS A 56 -3.80 -1.00 5.38
N ILE A 57 -4.69 -1.31 6.32
CA ILE A 57 -4.34 -2.00 7.57
C ILE A 57 -3.80 -3.40 7.29
N LEU A 58 -4.41 -4.15 6.38
CA LEU A 58 -3.92 -5.47 5.97
C LEU A 58 -2.54 -5.39 5.32
N ILE A 59 -2.30 -4.43 4.44
CA ILE A 59 -0.99 -4.21 3.82
C ILE A 59 0.08 -3.94 4.88
N LEU A 60 -0.23 -3.12 5.89
CA LEU A 60 0.68 -2.85 7.00
C LEU A 60 0.95 -4.09 7.86
N ALA A 61 -0.09 -4.86 8.16
CA ALA A 61 0.04 -6.10 8.95
C ALA A 61 0.94 -7.13 8.25
N PHE A 62 0.78 -7.29 6.93
CA PHE A 62 1.66 -8.15 6.13
C PHE A 62 3.03 -7.54 5.84
N GLY A 63 3.18 -6.23 5.99
CA GLY A 63 4.44 -5.50 5.79
C GLY A 63 5.54 -5.92 6.77
N SER A 64 5.17 -6.38 7.96
CA SER A 64 6.09 -6.87 8.98
C SER A 64 6.65 -8.27 8.67
N ILE A 65 6.02 -9.03 7.75
CA ILE A 65 6.45 -10.36 7.36
C ILE A 65 7.44 -10.22 6.21
N ALA A 66 8.74 -10.21 6.56
CA ALA A 66 9.82 -10.19 5.58
C ALA A 66 10.49 -11.57 5.54
N TRP A 67 10.60 -12.15 4.34
CA TRP A 67 11.39 -13.35 4.12
C TRP A 67 12.62 -12.97 3.29
N GLN A 68 13.78 -13.09 3.91
CA GLN A 68 15.08 -12.68 3.35
C GLN A 68 15.14 -11.19 2.99
N ASN A 69 14.88 -10.67 1.91
CA ASN A 69 14.85 -9.25 1.54
C ASN A 69 13.52 -8.86 0.85
N ILE A 70 12.56 -9.79 0.84
CA ILE A 70 11.27 -9.60 0.16
C ILE A 70 10.20 -9.36 1.22
N SER A 71 9.53 -8.21 1.16
CA SER A 71 8.40 -7.89 2.04
C SER A 71 7.08 -8.29 1.37
N LEU A 72 6.37 -9.25 1.99
CA LEU A 72 5.05 -9.68 1.53
C LEU A 72 4.08 -8.51 1.39
N GLY A 73 4.13 -7.55 2.31
CA GLY A 73 3.29 -6.36 2.25
C GLY A 73 3.54 -5.50 1.02
N ARG A 74 4.80 -5.38 0.57
CA ARG A 74 5.11 -4.64 -0.67
C ARG A 74 4.55 -5.34 -1.91
N ILE A 75 4.63 -6.66 -1.98
CA ILE A 75 4.06 -7.43 -3.10
C ILE A 75 2.54 -7.24 -3.16
N ILE A 76 1.85 -7.34 -2.00
CA ILE A 76 0.41 -7.12 -1.92
C ILE A 76 0.06 -5.68 -2.31
N ALA A 77 0.83 -4.68 -1.84
CA ALA A 77 0.63 -3.28 -2.19
C ALA A 77 0.74 -3.04 -3.70
N MET A 78 1.78 -3.59 -4.34
CA MET A 78 1.97 -3.49 -5.78
C MET A 78 0.82 -4.15 -6.55
N LEU A 79 0.35 -5.31 -6.09
CA LEU A 79 -0.80 -6.00 -6.69
C LEU A 79 -2.07 -5.15 -6.57
N VAL A 80 -2.34 -4.56 -5.41
CA VAL A 80 -3.48 -3.65 -5.20
C VAL A 80 -3.39 -2.44 -6.13
N ILE A 81 -2.21 -1.81 -6.25
CA ILE A 81 -2.00 -0.68 -7.16
C ILE A 81 -2.30 -1.08 -8.62
N LEU A 82 -1.80 -2.24 -9.05
CA LEU A 82 -2.04 -2.73 -10.41
C LEU A 82 -3.52 -3.03 -10.67
N LEU A 83 -4.23 -3.64 -9.72
CA LEU A 83 -5.67 -3.87 -9.81
C LEU A 83 -6.44 -2.54 -9.87
N CYS A 84 -6.14 -1.60 -8.98
CA CYS A 84 -6.79 -0.29 -8.97
C CYS A 84 -6.48 0.50 -10.26
N SER A 85 -5.26 0.41 -10.79
CA SER A 85 -4.89 1.00 -12.08
C SER A 85 -5.65 0.38 -13.24
N ARG A 86 -5.85 -0.92 -13.19
CA ARG A 86 -6.55 -1.65 -14.26
C ARG A 86 -8.04 -1.31 -14.32
N TYR A 87 -8.72 -1.24 -13.17
CA TYR A 87 -10.16 -1.00 -13.09
C TYR A 87 -10.52 0.47 -12.92
N GLY A 88 -9.71 1.24 -12.20
CA GLY A 88 -9.92 2.67 -11.92
C GLY A 88 -9.14 3.61 -12.83
N SER A 89 -8.46 3.09 -13.88
CA SER A 89 -7.65 3.87 -14.81
C SER A 89 -6.60 4.75 -14.10
N VAL A 90 -6.34 5.96 -14.62
CA VAL A 90 -5.33 6.89 -14.09
C VAL A 90 -5.62 7.31 -12.66
N THR A 91 -6.89 7.63 -12.37
CA THR A 91 -7.31 8.06 -11.02
C THR A 91 -7.16 6.96 -9.99
N GLY A 92 -7.60 5.73 -10.31
CA GLY A 92 -7.46 4.58 -9.44
C GLY A 92 -6.00 4.24 -9.16
N GLY A 93 -5.15 4.26 -10.18
CA GLY A 93 -3.73 4.01 -10.06
C GLY A 93 -3.00 5.08 -9.24
N ALA A 94 -3.29 6.35 -9.49
CA ALA A 94 -2.66 7.45 -8.75
C ALA A 94 -3.05 7.44 -7.26
N ILE A 95 -4.35 7.33 -6.96
CA ILE A 95 -4.85 7.33 -5.58
C ILE A 95 -4.29 6.12 -4.80
N SER A 96 -4.37 4.91 -5.37
CA SER A 96 -3.87 3.71 -4.71
C SER A 96 -2.35 3.76 -4.54
N GLY A 97 -1.60 4.24 -5.53
CA GLY A 97 -0.16 4.41 -5.44
C GLY A 97 0.28 5.39 -4.37
N ILE A 98 -0.36 6.58 -4.29
CA ILE A 98 -0.08 7.57 -3.25
C ILE A 98 -0.45 7.02 -1.87
N SER A 99 -1.63 6.43 -1.72
CA SER A 99 -2.12 5.91 -0.43
C SER A 99 -1.21 4.80 0.11
N THR A 100 -0.90 3.80 -0.70
CA THR A 100 -0.02 2.70 -0.29
C THR A 100 1.41 3.17 -0.05
N GLY A 101 1.91 4.07 -0.89
CA GLY A 101 3.23 4.66 -0.73
C GLY A 101 3.36 5.48 0.55
N ALA A 102 2.35 6.28 0.89
CA ALA A 102 2.31 7.05 2.13
C ALA A 102 2.31 6.13 3.38
N ILE A 103 1.53 5.05 3.34
CA ILE A 103 1.49 4.06 4.41
C ILE A 103 2.87 3.44 4.67
N PHE A 104 3.56 3.01 3.60
CA PHE A 104 4.90 2.46 3.73
C PHE A 104 5.93 3.49 4.18
N SER A 105 5.80 4.75 3.76
CA SER A 105 6.68 5.84 4.19
C SER A 105 6.52 6.15 5.69
N ILE A 106 5.30 6.05 6.23
CA ILE A 106 5.04 6.25 7.66
C ILE A 106 5.56 5.05 8.47
N ALA A 107 5.34 3.83 7.96
CA ALA A 107 5.74 2.60 8.64
C ALA A 107 7.26 2.41 8.72
N SER A 108 7.99 2.87 7.71
CA SER A 108 9.45 2.74 7.62
C SER A 108 10.09 4.08 7.30
N ARG A 109 10.65 4.75 8.31
CA ARG A 109 11.29 6.07 8.19
C ARG A 109 12.41 6.14 7.15
N GLU A 110 13.02 5.00 6.81
CA GLU A 110 14.16 4.90 5.89
C GLU A 110 13.75 4.80 4.42
N ASN A 111 12.46 4.61 4.11
CA ASN A 111 11.98 4.27 2.78
C ASN A 111 11.08 5.36 2.15
N GLY A 112 11.32 6.63 2.44
CA GLY A 112 10.53 7.74 1.87
C GLY A 112 10.44 7.77 0.34
N TYR A 113 11.46 7.25 -0.36
CA TYR A 113 11.47 7.12 -1.83
C TYR A 113 10.44 6.11 -2.36
N ILE A 114 10.02 5.13 -1.54
CA ILE A 114 9.00 4.13 -1.90
C ILE A 114 7.66 4.82 -2.18
N CYS A 115 7.33 5.86 -1.42
CA CYS A 115 6.13 6.64 -1.64
C CYS A 115 6.10 7.24 -3.05
N GLY A 116 7.20 7.88 -3.47
CA GLY A 116 7.34 8.43 -4.81
C GLY A 116 7.28 7.34 -5.90
N GLY A 117 7.95 6.21 -5.67
CA GLY A 117 7.95 5.07 -6.58
C GLY A 117 6.55 4.49 -6.81
N PHE A 118 5.81 4.25 -5.74
CA PHE A 118 4.45 3.71 -5.82
C PHE A 118 3.46 4.71 -6.41
N ALA A 119 3.56 6.00 -6.06
CA ALA A 119 2.73 7.04 -6.63
C ALA A 119 2.95 7.19 -8.13
N PHE A 120 4.20 7.30 -8.56
CA PHE A 120 4.57 7.42 -9.96
C PHE A 120 4.27 6.14 -10.74
N GLY A 121 4.60 4.97 -10.16
CA GLY A 121 4.30 3.67 -10.74
C GLY A 121 2.80 3.45 -10.94
N GLY A 122 1.98 3.78 -9.95
CA GLY A 122 0.53 3.69 -10.03
C GLY A 122 -0.09 4.61 -11.07
N LEU A 123 0.41 5.84 -11.17
CA LEU A 123 -0.02 6.79 -12.20
C LEU A 123 0.33 6.29 -13.61
N MET A 124 1.54 5.82 -13.83
CA MET A 124 1.98 5.27 -15.11
C MET A 124 1.21 4.00 -15.47
N ALA A 125 1.02 3.07 -14.53
CA ALA A 125 0.20 1.89 -14.76
C ALA A 125 -1.24 2.26 -15.16
N GLY A 126 -1.82 3.30 -14.54
CA GLY A 126 -3.14 3.81 -14.88
C GLY A 126 -3.21 4.41 -16.28
N LEU A 127 -2.20 5.17 -16.71
CA LEU A 127 -2.10 5.71 -18.07
C LEU A 127 -2.07 4.60 -19.13
N PHE A 128 -1.31 3.54 -18.86
CA PHE A 128 -1.18 2.39 -19.79
C PHE A 128 -2.24 1.31 -19.56
N SER A 129 -3.29 1.58 -18.76
CA SER A 129 -4.38 0.62 -18.47
C SER A 129 -5.12 0.17 -19.74
N GLN A 130 -5.17 1.01 -20.77
CA GLN A 130 -5.80 0.69 -22.07
C GLN A 130 -5.04 -0.39 -22.86
N LEU A 131 -3.74 -0.57 -22.61
CA LEU A 131 -2.92 -1.61 -23.25
C LEU A 131 -3.11 -3.00 -22.61
N GLY A 132 -4.02 -3.12 -21.63
CA GLY A 132 -4.33 -4.37 -20.95
C GLY A 132 -3.44 -4.64 -19.74
N LYS A 133 -3.51 -5.88 -19.22
CA LYS A 133 -2.82 -6.29 -18.00
C LYS A 133 -1.30 -6.15 -18.11
N LEU A 134 -0.72 -6.57 -19.24
CA LEU A 134 0.72 -6.48 -19.47
C LEU A 134 1.20 -5.03 -19.57
N GLY A 135 0.43 -4.15 -20.22
CA GLY A 135 0.76 -2.73 -20.31
C GLY A 135 0.86 -2.06 -18.94
N CYS A 136 -0.12 -2.31 -18.05
CA CYS A 136 -0.07 -1.81 -16.67
C CYS A 136 1.16 -2.32 -15.91
N ALA A 137 1.44 -3.63 -15.99
CA ALA A 137 2.55 -4.25 -15.27
C ALA A 137 3.91 -3.73 -15.75
N ILE A 138 4.13 -3.67 -17.07
CA ILE A 138 5.37 -3.16 -17.66
C ILE A 138 5.57 -1.68 -17.30
N ALA A 139 4.54 -0.84 -17.43
CA ALA A 139 4.60 0.57 -17.09
C ALA A 139 4.95 0.78 -15.61
N PHE A 140 4.32 0.00 -14.72
CA PHE A 140 4.61 0.03 -13.29
C PHE A 140 6.06 -0.33 -12.98
N VAL A 141 6.57 -1.43 -13.55
CA VAL A 141 7.94 -1.91 -13.30
C VAL A 141 8.98 -0.93 -13.83
N ILE A 142 8.79 -0.40 -15.05
CA ILE A 142 9.71 0.59 -15.62
C ILE A 142 9.73 1.85 -14.75
N SER A 143 8.57 2.34 -14.33
CA SER A 143 8.45 3.54 -13.49
C SER A 143 9.12 3.36 -12.13
N ASN A 144 8.90 2.22 -11.46
CA ASN A 144 9.58 1.89 -10.22
C ASN A 144 11.08 1.72 -10.42
N GLY A 145 11.50 1.10 -11.52
CA GLY A 145 12.91 0.97 -11.88
C GLY A 145 13.60 2.32 -12.04
N VAL A 146 12.97 3.25 -12.76
CA VAL A 146 13.49 4.62 -12.91
C VAL A 146 13.60 5.33 -11.57
N MET A 147 12.60 5.22 -10.71
CA MET A 147 12.64 5.83 -9.38
C MET A 147 13.71 5.19 -8.49
N CYS A 148 13.89 3.88 -8.53
CA CYS A 148 14.98 3.20 -7.82
C CYS A 148 16.36 3.62 -8.31
N LEU A 149 16.55 3.80 -9.61
CA LEU A 149 17.83 4.26 -10.16
C LEU A 149 18.10 5.74 -9.82
N ALA A 150 17.06 6.58 -9.84
CA ALA A 150 17.21 8.01 -9.55
C ALA A 150 17.49 8.30 -8.07
N PHE A 151 16.88 7.55 -7.18
CA PHE A 151 16.94 7.83 -5.72
C PHE A 151 17.60 6.72 -4.91
N GLY A 152 17.72 5.51 -5.45
CA GLY A 152 18.26 4.35 -4.73
C GLY A 152 19.72 4.49 -4.32
N SER A 153 20.52 5.27 -5.06
CA SER A 153 21.93 5.54 -4.72
C SER A 153 22.08 6.39 -3.46
N GLN A 154 21.06 7.15 -3.08
CA GLN A 154 21.08 7.98 -1.88
C GLN A 154 20.66 7.24 -0.60
N PHE A 155 19.91 6.12 -0.74
CA PHE A 155 19.28 5.42 0.39
C PHE A 155 19.73 3.96 0.57
N GLY A 156 20.73 3.49 -0.14
CA GLY A 156 21.39 2.19 0.06
C GLY A 156 20.52 0.96 -0.20
N THR A 157 20.79 0.22 -1.24
CA THR A 157 20.22 -1.04 -1.75
C THR A 157 18.97 -0.94 -2.64
N PRO A 158 19.16 -0.61 -3.93
CA PRO A 158 18.05 -0.61 -4.91
C PRO A 158 17.59 -2.02 -5.32
N SER A 159 18.34 -3.07 -4.92
CA SER A 159 18.11 -4.44 -5.42
C SER A 159 16.79 -5.08 -4.96
N GLY A 160 16.31 -4.80 -3.74
CA GLY A 160 15.11 -5.43 -3.20
C GLY A 160 13.83 -5.05 -3.95
N VAL A 161 13.63 -3.77 -4.22
CA VAL A 161 12.41 -3.26 -4.88
C VAL A 161 12.35 -3.68 -6.35
N LEU A 162 13.50 -3.75 -7.03
CA LEU A 162 13.57 -4.23 -8.41
C LEU A 162 13.24 -5.73 -8.50
N VAL A 163 13.76 -6.55 -7.59
CA VAL A 163 13.48 -7.98 -7.54
C VAL A 163 12.00 -8.23 -7.24
N GLU A 164 11.40 -7.50 -6.31
CA GLU A 164 9.98 -7.59 -5.97
C GLU A 164 9.10 -7.20 -7.17
N SER A 165 9.45 -6.11 -7.88
CA SER A 165 8.71 -5.66 -9.05
C SER A 165 8.80 -6.64 -10.22
N LEU A 166 9.96 -7.25 -10.43
CA LEU A 166 10.17 -8.24 -11.48
C LEU A 166 9.47 -9.58 -11.17
N SER A 167 9.37 -9.97 -9.89
CA SER A 167 8.67 -11.20 -9.50
C SER A 167 7.17 -11.14 -9.82
N LEU A 168 6.57 -9.95 -9.83
CA LEU A 168 5.17 -9.73 -10.20
C LEU A 168 4.88 -9.94 -11.69
N ILE A 169 5.85 -9.75 -12.57
CA ILE A 169 5.67 -10.02 -14.01
C ILE A 169 5.54 -11.54 -14.27
N HIS A 170 6.06 -12.36 -13.35
CA HIS A 170 6.08 -13.81 -13.52
C HIS A 170 4.80 -14.51 -13.01
N ILE A 171 3.91 -13.78 -12.33
CA ILE A 171 2.59 -14.23 -11.84
C ILE A 171 1.49 -13.79 -12.81
#